data_38247e2a4a4780fc04e3f06ecf8430db
#
_entry.id   38247e2a4a4780fc04e3f06ecf8430db
#
_cell.length_a   1.000
_cell.length_b   1.000
_cell.length_c   1.000
_cell.angle_alpha   90.00
_cell.angle_beta   90.00
_cell.angle_gamma   90.00
#
_symmetry.space_group_name_H-M   'P 1'
#
loop_
_entity.id
_entity.type
_entity.pdbx_description
1 polymer ?
#
loop_
_entity_poly.entity_id
_entity_poly.type
_entity_poly.pdbx_seq_one_letter_code
_entity_poly.pdbx_strand_id
1 'polypeptide(L)'
;MRMKRLNPATTTIATVFSVCLFAGTLQAQTPAKAPAKATASVPAATAGKLVPIPIQLPKPMFEGTPQNMTVPNLQKPLGRARDPFLAPAGVTNVAKGRKVASSDAEPVIGELEQVTDGDKKGAEGSFVELGPGVQHVTIDLGAPHEVFAVLFWHFHKTPRVYFDVIVQLADDAAFTKNVRTLFNNDIDNKAGLGAGKDMNYVETAEGKLVDAKGSRARYVRLYSKGNNANDLNHYVEVEVYGRPVK
;
A
#
# COMPACT_ATOMS: atom_id res chain seq x y z
N MET A 1 15.20 -57.77 -31.07
CA MET A 1 14.89 -56.82 -32.12
C MET A 1 15.76 -55.57 -31.90
N ARG A 2 16.63 -55.23 -32.88
CA ARG A 2 17.79 -54.34 -32.74
C ARG A 2 17.41 -52.86 -32.70
N MET A 3 17.88 -52.14 -31.69
CA MET A 3 17.88 -50.65 -31.65
C MET A 3 18.91 -50.11 -32.65
N LYS A 4 18.49 -49.19 -33.53
CA LYS A 4 19.38 -48.35 -34.32
C LYS A 4 19.56 -46.98 -33.62
N ARG A 5 20.81 -46.65 -33.30
CA ARG A 5 21.25 -45.31 -32.90
C ARG A 5 21.42 -44.45 -34.14
N LEU A 6 20.93 -43.21 -34.11
CA LEU A 6 21.23 -42.15 -35.08
C LEU A 6 22.10 -41.10 -34.42
N ASN A 7 23.26 -40.83 -35.04
CA ASN A 7 24.21 -39.79 -34.68
C ASN A 7 23.73 -38.41 -35.18
N PRO A 8 23.96 -37.32 -34.44
CA PRO A 8 23.81 -35.97 -34.98
C PRO A 8 25.08 -35.50 -35.68
N ALA A 9 24.89 -34.97 -36.88
CA ALA A 9 25.94 -34.36 -37.69
C ALA A 9 26.26 -32.92 -37.15
N THR A 10 27.55 -32.67 -36.93
CA THR A 10 28.12 -31.38 -36.54
C THR A 10 28.39 -30.57 -37.80
N THR A 11 27.72 -29.44 -37.98
CA THR A 11 28.00 -28.49 -39.06
C THR A 11 28.83 -27.33 -38.51
N THR A 12 30.08 -27.26 -38.92
CA THR A 12 31.02 -26.16 -38.59
C THR A 12 30.86 -25.07 -39.65
N ILE A 13 30.46 -23.89 -39.24
CA ILE A 13 30.44 -22.68 -40.09
C ILE A 13 31.69 -21.84 -39.76
N ALA A 14 32.59 -21.72 -40.75
CA ALA A 14 33.73 -20.85 -40.68
C ALA A 14 33.36 -19.39 -41.05
N THR A 15 33.55 -18.49 -40.13
CA THR A 15 33.34 -17.03 -40.37
C THR A 15 34.66 -16.39 -40.71
N VAL A 16 34.78 -15.85 -41.92
CA VAL A 16 35.93 -15.10 -42.41
C VAL A 16 35.84 -13.67 -41.87
N PHE A 17 36.85 -13.22 -41.08
CA PHE A 17 37.02 -11.84 -40.67
C PHE A 17 37.73 -11.04 -41.73
N SER A 18 37.05 -10.09 -42.32
CA SER A 18 37.63 -9.04 -43.17
C SER A 18 37.98 -7.81 -42.32
N VAL A 19 39.25 -7.52 -42.16
CA VAL A 19 39.77 -6.34 -41.47
C VAL A 19 39.84 -5.17 -42.44
N CYS A 20 38.95 -4.20 -42.34
CA CYS A 20 39.10 -2.90 -43.00
C CYS A 20 39.70 -1.89 -42.02
N LEU A 21 40.96 -1.49 -42.27
CA LEU A 21 41.56 -0.33 -41.59
C LEU A 21 40.96 0.95 -42.17
N PHE A 22 40.25 1.70 -41.36
CA PHE A 22 39.93 3.10 -41.61
C PHE A 22 40.73 3.98 -40.64
N ALA A 23 41.65 4.77 -41.19
CA ALA A 23 42.31 5.85 -40.47
C ALA A 23 41.33 7.04 -40.38
N GLY A 24 40.75 7.25 -39.22
CA GLY A 24 39.87 8.39 -38.95
C GLY A 24 40.52 9.35 -37.96
N THR A 25 40.66 10.60 -38.39
CA THR A 25 41.18 11.75 -37.65
C THR A 25 40.41 12.02 -36.36
N LEU A 26 41.15 12.09 -35.24
CA LEU A 26 40.65 12.42 -33.92
C LEU A 26 40.26 13.89 -33.84
N GLN A 27 38.96 14.21 -33.89
CA GLN A 27 38.45 15.52 -33.54
C GLN A 27 38.03 15.49 -32.05
N ALA A 28 38.67 16.36 -31.27
CA ALA A 28 38.34 16.56 -29.87
C ALA A 28 36.92 17.16 -29.74
N GLN A 29 35.97 16.39 -29.25
CA GLN A 29 34.66 16.88 -28.86
C GLN A 29 34.70 17.39 -27.43
N THR A 30 34.42 18.68 -27.25
CA THR A 30 34.13 19.31 -25.96
C THR A 30 32.95 18.59 -25.26
N PRO A 31 33.02 18.30 -23.94
CA PRO A 31 31.91 17.64 -23.26
C PRO A 31 30.69 18.56 -23.19
N ALA A 32 29.59 18.12 -23.75
CA ALA A 32 28.29 18.76 -23.61
C ALA A 32 27.83 18.73 -22.14
N LYS A 33 27.54 19.91 -21.62
CA LYS A 33 26.99 20.14 -20.28
C LYS A 33 25.64 19.36 -20.14
N ALA A 34 25.58 18.41 -19.22
CA ALA A 34 24.38 17.66 -18.91
C ALA A 34 23.21 18.61 -18.54
N PRO A 35 21.98 18.34 -18.99
CA PRO A 35 20.84 19.17 -18.60
C PRO A 35 20.57 19.01 -17.10
N ALA A 36 20.47 20.14 -16.42
CA ALA A 36 20.10 20.21 -15.01
C ALA A 36 18.73 19.50 -14.79
N LYS A 37 18.70 18.52 -13.88
CA LYS A 37 17.47 17.92 -13.40
C LYS A 37 16.56 19.04 -12.87
N ALA A 38 15.47 19.29 -13.56
CA ALA A 38 14.40 20.15 -13.04
C ALA A 38 13.82 19.48 -11.81
N THR A 39 14.19 19.96 -10.64
CA THR A 39 13.48 19.69 -9.38
C THR A 39 12.10 20.34 -9.52
N ALA A 40 11.08 19.53 -9.80
CA ALA A 40 9.71 19.97 -9.68
C ALA A 40 9.48 20.41 -8.24
N SER A 41 9.44 21.70 -7.99
CA SER A 41 9.02 22.27 -6.72
C SER A 41 7.54 21.89 -6.53
N VAL A 42 7.28 21.02 -5.56
CA VAL A 42 5.92 20.81 -5.03
C VAL A 42 5.43 22.17 -4.53
N PRO A 43 4.30 22.70 -5.05
CA PRO A 43 3.80 23.98 -4.56
C PRO A 43 3.53 23.85 -3.06
N ALA A 44 4.14 24.73 -2.27
CA ALA A 44 3.89 24.82 -0.84
C ALA A 44 2.38 25.00 -0.63
N ALA A 45 1.73 24.02 -0.04
CA ALA A 45 0.34 24.09 0.36
C ALA A 45 0.17 25.36 1.20
N THR A 46 -0.79 26.20 0.83
CA THR A 46 -1.18 27.40 1.58
C THR A 46 -1.36 26.99 3.04
N ALA A 47 -0.52 27.48 3.93
CA ALA A 47 -0.46 27.10 5.33
C ALA A 47 -1.72 27.59 6.06
N GLY A 48 -2.83 26.88 5.88
CA GLY A 48 -4.05 27.07 6.67
C GLY A 48 -3.81 26.58 8.10
N LYS A 49 -4.60 27.08 9.03
CA LYS A 49 -4.60 26.64 10.44
C LYS A 49 -4.76 25.11 10.49
N LEU A 50 -3.80 24.42 11.09
CA LEU A 50 -3.88 22.97 11.32
C LEU A 50 -4.83 22.72 12.50
N VAL A 51 -5.73 21.76 12.34
CA VAL A 51 -6.70 21.34 13.36
C VAL A 51 -6.70 19.82 13.46
N PRO A 52 -7.04 19.24 14.61
CA PRO A 52 -7.25 17.79 14.71
C PRO A 52 -8.33 17.31 13.72
N ILE A 53 -8.06 16.21 13.01
CA ILE A 53 -9.09 15.58 12.20
C ILE A 53 -10.14 14.90 13.11
N PRO A 54 -11.42 14.83 12.68
CA PRO A 54 -12.53 14.37 13.54
C PRO A 54 -12.61 12.84 13.59
N ILE A 55 -11.62 12.18 14.20
CA ILE A 55 -11.63 10.72 14.37
C ILE A 55 -12.55 10.34 15.53
N GLN A 56 -13.43 9.36 15.27
CA GLN A 56 -14.23 8.70 16.31
C GLN A 56 -13.75 7.28 16.45
N LEU A 57 -13.15 6.93 17.58
CA LEU A 57 -12.64 5.59 17.84
C LEU A 57 -13.74 4.65 18.35
N PRO A 58 -13.73 3.37 17.97
CA PRO A 58 -14.61 2.39 18.58
C PRO A 58 -14.17 2.09 20.03
N LYS A 59 -15.07 1.46 20.80
CA LYS A 59 -14.73 1.01 22.15
C LYS A 59 -13.65 -0.07 22.09
N PRO A 60 -12.57 0.03 22.87
CA PRO A 60 -11.58 -1.04 22.96
C PRO A 60 -12.21 -2.35 23.42
N MET A 61 -11.83 -3.46 22.77
CA MET A 61 -12.28 -4.81 23.11
C MET A 61 -11.29 -5.54 24.03
N PHE A 62 -10.06 -5.04 24.12
CA PHE A 62 -9.04 -5.51 25.05
C PHE A 62 -8.14 -4.32 25.42
N GLU A 63 -7.42 -4.45 26.52
CA GLU A 63 -6.47 -3.45 27.00
C GLU A 63 -5.05 -4.02 26.98
N GLY A 64 -4.09 -3.17 26.65
CA GLY A 64 -2.67 -3.50 26.61
C GLY A 64 -2.25 -4.32 25.39
N THR A 65 -0.97 -4.61 25.32
CA THR A 65 -0.40 -5.49 24.30
C THR A 65 -0.09 -6.85 24.94
N PRO A 66 -0.49 -7.95 24.30
CA PRO A 66 -0.16 -9.29 24.82
C PRO A 66 1.36 -9.44 24.97
N GLN A 67 1.83 -9.78 26.16
CA GLN A 67 3.26 -9.89 26.48
C GLN A 67 3.93 -11.08 25.76
N ASN A 68 3.15 -12.04 25.28
CA ASN A 68 3.62 -13.27 24.64
C ASN A 68 3.51 -13.25 23.10
N MET A 69 3.24 -12.10 22.49
CA MET A 69 3.14 -12.01 21.04
C MET A 69 4.54 -11.95 20.43
N THR A 70 4.96 -13.06 19.80
CA THR A 70 6.25 -13.17 19.12
C THR A 70 6.03 -13.04 17.61
N VAL A 71 6.21 -11.83 17.08
CA VAL A 71 6.16 -11.53 15.65
C VAL A 71 7.43 -10.77 15.28
N PRO A 72 8.15 -11.18 14.21
CA PRO A 72 9.35 -10.47 13.75
C PRO A 72 9.04 -9.00 13.46
N ASN A 73 9.98 -8.11 13.72
CA ASN A 73 9.87 -6.69 13.41
C ASN A 73 8.58 -6.01 13.95
N LEU A 74 8.15 -6.42 15.14
CA LEU A 74 6.96 -5.87 15.79
C LEU A 74 7.24 -4.52 16.44
N GLN A 75 6.44 -3.53 16.14
CA GLN A 75 6.47 -2.21 16.77
C GLN A 75 6.19 -2.33 18.27
N LYS A 76 7.01 -1.66 19.09
CA LYS A 76 6.73 -1.54 20.53
C LYS A 76 5.42 -0.79 20.75
N PRO A 77 4.59 -1.22 21.72
CA PRO A 77 3.37 -0.50 22.05
C PRO A 77 3.69 0.94 22.46
N LEU A 78 2.82 1.86 22.05
CA LEU A 78 2.99 3.26 22.43
C LEU A 78 2.81 3.50 23.94
N GLY A 79 2.06 2.62 24.64
CA GLY A 79 1.77 2.72 26.07
C GLY A 79 0.85 3.89 26.46
N ARG A 80 0.32 4.61 25.48
CA ARG A 80 -0.62 5.72 25.62
C ARG A 80 -1.45 5.87 24.36
N ALA A 81 -2.51 6.63 24.42
CA ALA A 81 -3.28 6.99 23.23
C ALA A 81 -2.42 7.75 22.21
N ARG A 82 -2.72 7.56 20.93
CA ARG A 82 -2.09 8.28 19.82
C ARG A 82 -2.38 9.78 19.93
N ASP A 83 -1.38 10.60 19.64
CA ASP A 83 -1.56 12.05 19.54
C ASP A 83 -2.55 12.40 18.42
N PRO A 84 -3.35 13.47 18.57
CA PRO A 84 -4.26 13.91 17.52
C PRO A 84 -3.52 14.20 16.22
N PHE A 85 -4.01 13.66 15.11
CA PHE A 85 -3.47 13.96 13.79
C PHE A 85 -3.96 15.32 13.32
N LEU A 86 -3.03 16.20 12.96
CA LEU A 86 -3.34 17.57 12.55
C LEU A 86 -3.34 17.67 11.02
N ALA A 87 -4.41 18.24 10.46
CA ALA A 87 -4.54 18.53 9.03
C ALA A 87 -5.14 19.93 8.81
N PRO A 88 -5.07 20.50 7.60
CA PRO A 88 -5.74 21.76 7.30
C PRO A 88 -7.24 21.70 7.60
N ALA A 89 -7.81 22.83 8.03
CA ALA A 89 -9.25 22.92 8.26
C ALA A 89 -10.05 22.51 7.01
N GLY A 90 -11.20 21.84 7.21
CA GLY A 90 -12.06 21.34 6.14
C GLY A 90 -11.72 19.94 5.63
N VAL A 91 -10.73 19.27 6.22
CA VAL A 91 -10.47 17.86 5.98
C VAL A 91 -11.54 17.01 6.65
N THR A 92 -12.14 16.07 5.90
CA THR A 92 -13.19 15.15 6.37
C THR A 92 -12.92 13.74 5.87
N ASN A 93 -13.65 12.73 6.37
CA ASN A 93 -13.62 11.38 5.80
C ASN A 93 -14.32 11.38 4.43
N VAL A 94 -13.53 11.32 3.35
CA VAL A 94 -14.01 11.33 1.96
C VAL A 94 -14.25 9.91 1.41
N ALA A 95 -13.92 8.87 2.20
CA ALA A 95 -14.16 7.46 1.84
C ALA A 95 -15.54 6.96 2.29
N LYS A 96 -16.21 7.63 3.22
CA LYS A 96 -17.47 7.16 3.78
C LYS A 96 -18.52 6.88 2.70
N GLY A 97 -19.04 5.64 2.66
CA GLY A 97 -20.03 5.16 1.69
C GLY A 97 -19.52 5.14 0.24
N ARG A 98 -18.22 5.14 0.02
CA ARG A 98 -17.63 5.05 -1.31
C ARG A 98 -17.57 3.60 -1.78
N LYS A 99 -17.58 3.46 -3.11
CA LYS A 99 -17.48 2.15 -3.75
C LYS A 99 -16.14 1.49 -3.44
N VAL A 100 -16.21 0.25 -3.01
CA VAL A 100 -15.06 -0.63 -2.75
C VAL A 100 -15.04 -1.75 -3.78
N ALA A 101 -13.86 -2.12 -4.23
CA ALA A 101 -13.59 -3.30 -5.03
C ALA A 101 -12.54 -4.14 -4.30
N SER A 102 -12.55 -5.45 -4.53
CA SER A 102 -11.60 -6.40 -3.95
C SER A 102 -10.86 -7.18 -5.03
N SER A 103 -9.70 -7.73 -4.68
CA SER A 103 -9.01 -8.77 -5.46
C SER A 103 -9.71 -10.13 -5.34
N ASP A 104 -10.42 -10.36 -4.25
CA ASP A 104 -11.24 -11.54 -4.05
C ASP A 104 -12.66 -11.26 -4.58
N ALA A 105 -13.08 -12.02 -5.59
CA ALA A 105 -14.38 -11.83 -6.22
C ALA A 105 -15.54 -12.35 -5.36
N GLU A 106 -15.25 -13.27 -4.43
CA GLU A 106 -16.21 -13.93 -3.56
C GLU A 106 -15.70 -13.91 -2.12
N PRO A 107 -15.86 -12.79 -1.37
CA PRO A 107 -15.47 -12.72 0.03
C PRO A 107 -16.05 -13.89 0.86
N VAL A 108 -15.26 -14.40 1.79
CA VAL A 108 -15.65 -15.52 2.66
C VAL A 108 -16.77 -15.10 3.60
N ILE A 109 -16.72 -13.87 4.13
CA ILE A 109 -17.71 -13.28 5.02
C ILE A 109 -17.88 -11.80 4.68
N GLY A 110 -19.11 -11.32 4.78
CA GLY A 110 -19.44 -9.89 4.68
C GLY A 110 -19.50 -9.36 3.26
N GLU A 111 -19.80 -8.08 3.16
CA GLU A 111 -19.96 -7.34 1.91
C GLU A 111 -18.96 -6.20 1.84
N LEU A 112 -18.47 -5.87 0.63
CA LEU A 112 -17.42 -4.86 0.43
C LEU A 112 -17.82 -3.46 0.93
N GLU A 113 -19.10 -3.14 0.95
CA GLU A 113 -19.65 -1.88 1.46
C GLU A 113 -19.32 -1.64 2.94
N GLN A 114 -19.13 -2.71 3.71
CA GLN A 114 -18.76 -2.63 5.14
C GLN A 114 -17.39 -1.95 5.35
N VAL A 115 -16.51 -1.98 4.35
CA VAL A 115 -15.18 -1.36 4.44
C VAL A 115 -15.22 0.16 4.55
N THR A 116 -16.37 0.81 4.22
CA THR A 116 -16.51 2.27 4.23
C THR A 116 -17.84 2.75 4.83
N ASP A 117 -18.56 1.90 5.55
CA ASP A 117 -19.90 2.20 6.09
C ASP A 117 -19.85 3.04 7.39
N GLY A 118 -18.71 3.07 8.05
CA GLY A 118 -18.44 3.77 9.31
C GLY A 118 -18.60 2.90 10.56
N ASP A 119 -18.91 1.59 10.42
CA ASP A 119 -18.92 0.66 11.56
C ASP A 119 -17.51 0.10 11.81
N LYS A 120 -16.91 0.53 12.90
CA LYS A 120 -15.54 0.18 13.32
C LYS A 120 -15.49 -0.81 14.48
N LYS A 121 -16.60 -1.47 14.80
CA LYS A 121 -16.68 -2.30 16.01
C LYS A 121 -15.87 -3.59 15.91
N GLY A 122 -15.58 -4.08 14.70
CA GLY A 122 -14.84 -5.32 14.47
C GLY A 122 -15.59 -6.55 15.04
N ALA A 123 -16.92 -6.44 15.24
CA ALA A 123 -17.77 -7.53 15.67
C ALA A 123 -18.14 -8.41 14.46
N GLU A 124 -18.67 -9.59 14.74
CA GLU A 124 -19.26 -10.43 13.70
C GLU A 124 -20.34 -9.64 12.93
N GLY A 125 -20.27 -9.66 11.60
CA GLY A 125 -21.14 -8.85 10.74
C GLY A 125 -20.67 -7.41 10.49
N SER A 126 -19.55 -6.98 11.06
CA SER A 126 -18.99 -5.62 10.86
C SER A 126 -17.67 -5.64 10.06
N PHE A 127 -17.37 -6.69 9.32
CA PHE A 127 -16.15 -6.76 8.51
C PHE A 127 -16.33 -7.66 7.30
N VAL A 128 -15.54 -7.41 6.28
CA VAL A 128 -15.35 -8.31 5.15
C VAL A 128 -14.13 -9.21 5.40
N GLU A 129 -14.28 -10.51 5.15
CA GLU A 129 -13.19 -11.48 5.20
C GLU A 129 -12.88 -11.96 3.78
N LEU A 130 -11.66 -11.73 3.33
CA LEU A 130 -11.15 -12.18 2.04
C LEU A 130 -10.31 -13.44 2.24
N GLY A 131 -10.26 -14.27 1.22
CA GLY A 131 -9.52 -15.52 1.19
C GLY A 131 -8.02 -15.39 1.46
N PRO A 132 -7.31 -16.53 1.50
CA PRO A 132 -5.87 -16.55 1.78
C PRO A 132 -5.04 -15.94 0.65
N GLY A 133 -3.76 -15.72 0.93
CA GLY A 133 -2.80 -15.10 0.01
C GLY A 133 -2.80 -13.58 0.09
N VAL A 134 -2.15 -12.93 -0.88
CA VAL A 134 -2.14 -11.46 -0.98
C VAL A 134 -3.49 -11.00 -1.52
N GLN A 135 -4.26 -10.33 -0.67
CA GLN A 135 -5.54 -9.73 -1.04
C GLN A 135 -5.49 -8.22 -0.92
N HIS A 136 -6.42 -7.53 -1.56
CA HIS A 136 -6.54 -6.09 -1.43
C HIS A 136 -7.98 -5.60 -1.55
N VAL A 137 -8.25 -4.47 -0.91
CA VAL A 137 -9.43 -3.64 -1.15
C VAL A 137 -9.02 -2.33 -1.81
N THR A 138 -9.85 -1.84 -2.72
CA THR A 138 -9.64 -0.57 -3.45
C THR A 138 -10.83 0.32 -3.28
N ILE A 139 -10.63 1.54 -2.78
CA ILE A 139 -11.66 2.55 -2.60
C ILE A 139 -11.55 3.60 -3.72
N ASP A 140 -12.64 3.86 -4.43
CA ASP A 140 -12.75 4.98 -5.38
C ASP A 140 -13.36 6.19 -4.65
N LEU A 141 -12.59 7.21 -4.42
CA LEU A 141 -13.05 8.45 -3.78
C LEU A 141 -14.01 9.27 -4.66
N GLY A 142 -14.27 8.80 -5.90
CA GLY A 142 -15.17 9.44 -6.87
C GLY A 142 -14.51 10.57 -7.66
N ALA A 143 -13.60 11.31 -7.07
CA ALA A 143 -12.83 12.39 -7.69
C ALA A 143 -11.44 12.49 -7.05
N PRO A 144 -10.48 13.21 -7.64
CA PRO A 144 -9.21 13.51 -7.00
C PRO A 144 -9.39 14.35 -5.74
N HIS A 145 -8.71 13.94 -4.65
CA HIS A 145 -8.67 14.64 -3.37
C HIS A 145 -7.23 14.89 -2.94
N GLU A 146 -7.00 15.93 -2.15
CA GLU A 146 -5.81 16.05 -1.31
C GLU A 146 -6.02 15.16 -0.08
N VAL A 147 -5.31 14.04 0.00
CA VAL A 147 -5.40 13.05 1.07
C VAL A 147 -4.33 13.36 2.12
N PHE A 148 -4.73 13.55 3.38
CA PHE A 148 -3.83 13.86 4.50
C PHE A 148 -3.57 12.65 5.37
N ALA A 149 -4.56 11.78 5.60
CA ALA A 149 -4.39 10.54 6.34
C ALA A 149 -5.26 9.43 5.79
N VAL A 150 -4.76 8.19 5.90
CA VAL A 150 -5.53 6.95 5.75
C VAL A 150 -5.55 6.29 7.12
N LEU A 151 -6.73 6.05 7.66
CA LEU A 151 -6.93 5.38 8.93
C LEU A 151 -7.76 4.14 8.68
N PHE A 152 -7.28 2.98 9.10
CA PHE A 152 -7.96 1.73 8.81
C PHE A 152 -7.88 0.74 9.97
N TRP A 153 -8.83 -0.17 10.00
CA TRP A 153 -8.92 -1.26 10.95
C TRP A 153 -9.06 -2.59 10.21
N HIS A 154 -8.15 -3.49 10.52
CA HIS A 154 -8.39 -4.90 10.35
C HIS A 154 -9.15 -5.43 11.58
N PHE A 155 -9.41 -6.75 11.64
CA PHE A 155 -10.09 -7.30 12.81
C PHE A 155 -9.28 -7.07 14.09
N HIS A 156 -9.88 -6.37 15.05
CA HIS A 156 -9.24 -5.92 16.28
C HIS A 156 -10.00 -6.29 17.56
N LYS A 157 -10.92 -7.25 17.48
CA LYS A 157 -11.64 -7.77 18.66
C LYS A 157 -10.72 -8.58 19.57
N THR A 158 -9.72 -9.22 18.98
CA THR A 158 -8.61 -9.89 19.66
C THR A 158 -7.30 -9.35 19.11
N PRO A 159 -6.20 -9.37 19.89
CA PRO A 159 -4.90 -8.93 19.40
C PRO A 159 -4.47 -9.71 18.16
N ARG A 160 -4.30 -9.02 17.03
CA ARG A 160 -3.80 -9.60 15.79
C ARG A 160 -2.72 -8.74 15.18
N VAL A 161 -1.87 -9.38 14.37
CA VAL A 161 -0.87 -8.72 13.52
C VAL A 161 -1.09 -9.20 12.11
N TYR A 162 -1.39 -8.27 11.20
CA TYR A 162 -1.51 -8.56 9.77
C TYR A 162 -0.17 -8.40 9.08
N PHE A 163 0.10 -9.27 8.11
CA PHE A 163 1.36 -9.31 7.37
C PHE A 163 1.20 -8.70 5.99
N ASP A 164 2.32 -8.24 5.44
CA ASP A 164 2.46 -7.68 4.11
C ASP A 164 1.42 -6.58 3.84
N VAL A 165 1.15 -5.78 4.89
CA VAL A 165 0.23 -4.64 4.79
C VAL A 165 0.89 -3.53 4.00
N ILE A 166 0.24 -3.15 2.89
CA ILE A 166 0.72 -2.08 2.02
C ILE A 166 -0.42 -1.11 1.75
N VAL A 167 -0.18 0.19 1.93
CA VAL A 167 -1.15 1.24 1.63
C VAL A 167 -0.64 2.07 0.47
N GLN A 168 -1.42 2.14 -0.60
CA GLN A 168 -1.08 2.88 -1.81
C GLN A 168 -2.16 3.89 -2.20
N LEU A 169 -1.72 4.99 -2.79
CA LEU A 169 -2.55 5.96 -3.49
C LEU A 169 -2.24 5.91 -4.98
N ALA A 170 -3.26 6.16 -5.82
CA ALA A 170 -3.09 6.29 -7.27
C ALA A 170 -4.11 7.26 -7.87
N ASP A 171 -3.85 7.69 -9.12
CA ASP A 171 -4.79 8.52 -9.87
C ASP A 171 -5.77 7.67 -10.70
N ASP A 172 -5.50 6.37 -10.90
CA ASP A 172 -6.32 5.45 -11.68
C ASP A 172 -6.58 4.13 -10.94
N ALA A 173 -7.68 3.46 -11.29
CA ALA A 173 -8.13 2.22 -10.66
C ALA A 173 -7.17 1.03 -10.90
N ALA A 174 -6.39 1.07 -11.99
CA ALA A 174 -5.41 0.03 -12.31
C ALA A 174 -4.10 0.18 -11.52
N PHE A 175 -3.93 1.28 -10.76
CA PHE A 175 -2.71 1.59 -10.03
C PHE A 175 -1.47 1.62 -10.94
N THR A 176 -1.57 2.30 -12.07
CA THR A 176 -0.48 2.50 -13.04
C THR A 176 0.00 3.95 -13.11
N LYS A 177 -0.83 4.91 -12.64
CA LYS A 177 -0.53 6.35 -12.73
C LYS A 177 -0.30 6.95 -11.36
N ASN A 178 0.86 7.58 -11.18
CA ASN A 178 1.24 8.29 -9.94
C ASN A 178 1.04 7.44 -8.68
N VAL A 179 1.43 6.16 -8.72
CA VAL A 179 1.34 5.26 -7.58
C VAL A 179 2.32 5.71 -6.49
N ARG A 180 1.83 5.84 -5.27
CA ARG A 180 2.62 6.21 -4.10
C ARG A 180 2.33 5.24 -2.97
N THR A 181 3.36 4.56 -2.50
CA THR A 181 3.29 3.71 -1.32
C THR A 181 3.48 4.58 -0.07
N LEU A 182 2.49 4.59 0.80
CA LEU A 182 2.47 5.36 2.05
C LEU A 182 2.95 4.55 3.24
N PHE A 183 2.67 3.27 3.24
CA PHE A 183 3.04 2.31 4.26
C PHE A 183 3.34 0.96 3.61
N ASN A 184 4.37 0.25 4.09
CA ASN A 184 4.71 -1.07 3.60
C ASN A 184 5.53 -1.83 4.65
N ASN A 185 4.92 -2.85 5.31
CA ASN A 185 5.59 -3.75 6.24
C ASN A 185 5.98 -5.11 5.64
N ASP A 186 5.84 -5.28 4.32
CA ASP A 186 6.28 -6.45 3.56
C ASP A 186 7.82 -6.39 3.36
N ILE A 187 8.58 -6.80 4.37
CA ILE A 187 10.05 -6.67 4.38
C ILE A 187 10.75 -7.65 3.43
N ASP A 188 10.12 -8.75 3.10
CA ASP A 188 10.67 -9.80 2.22
C ASP A 188 10.06 -9.79 0.81
N ASN A 189 9.25 -8.78 0.49
CA ASN A 189 8.62 -8.56 -0.82
C ASN A 189 7.74 -9.73 -1.29
N LYS A 190 7.05 -10.39 -0.38
CA LYS A 190 6.12 -11.49 -0.72
C LYS A 190 4.89 -11.03 -1.48
N ALA A 191 4.47 -9.79 -1.29
CA ALA A 191 3.40 -9.19 -2.08
C ALA A 191 3.84 -8.78 -3.50
N GLY A 192 5.15 -8.76 -3.79
CA GLY A 192 5.68 -8.41 -5.11
C GLY A 192 5.62 -6.91 -5.46
N LEU A 193 5.38 -6.04 -4.46
CA LEU A 193 5.23 -4.59 -4.64
C LEU A 193 6.44 -3.77 -4.16
N GLY A 194 7.56 -4.44 -3.94
CA GLY A 194 8.78 -3.88 -3.38
C GLY A 194 8.90 -4.12 -1.88
N ALA A 195 10.13 -4.36 -1.40
CA ALA A 195 10.40 -4.58 0.01
C ALA A 195 10.11 -3.32 0.84
N GLY A 196 9.35 -3.49 1.90
CA GLY A 196 8.96 -2.45 2.84
C GLY A 196 10.02 -2.17 3.90
N LYS A 197 9.77 -1.11 4.68
CA LYS A 197 10.63 -0.69 5.81
C LYS A 197 9.84 -0.47 7.09
N ASP A 198 8.52 -0.53 7.00
CA ASP A 198 7.65 -0.30 8.15
C ASP A 198 7.61 -1.53 9.04
N MET A 199 7.27 -1.31 10.31
CA MET A 199 7.19 -2.39 11.29
C MET A 199 5.79 -3.00 11.30
N ASN A 200 5.73 -4.28 11.63
CA ASN A 200 4.50 -4.94 12.02
C ASN A 200 3.91 -4.24 13.26
N TYR A 201 2.62 -4.28 13.43
CA TYR A 201 1.93 -3.66 14.56
C TYR A 201 0.76 -4.53 15.02
N VAL A 202 0.40 -4.39 16.29
CA VAL A 202 -0.79 -5.05 16.85
C VAL A 202 -2.02 -4.21 16.49
N GLU A 203 -3.03 -4.83 15.90
CA GLU A 203 -4.33 -4.19 15.66
C GLU A 203 -5.02 -3.88 16.97
N THR A 204 -5.52 -2.66 17.08
CA THR A 204 -6.25 -2.17 18.26
C THR A 204 -7.46 -1.33 17.82
N ALA A 205 -8.30 -0.96 18.79
CA ALA A 205 -9.40 -0.02 18.55
C ALA A 205 -8.96 1.35 18.01
N GLU A 206 -7.68 1.72 18.11
CA GLU A 206 -7.17 2.97 17.53
C GLU A 206 -6.99 2.91 16.00
N GLY A 207 -6.94 1.70 15.42
CA GLY A 207 -6.62 1.50 14.01
C GLY A 207 -5.22 1.96 13.61
N LYS A 208 -4.81 1.64 12.42
CA LYS A 208 -3.53 2.10 11.84
C LYS A 208 -3.73 3.40 11.09
N LEU A 209 -3.11 4.47 11.58
CA LEU A 209 -3.10 5.76 10.90
C LEU A 209 -1.81 5.92 10.10
N VAL A 210 -1.95 6.29 8.83
CA VAL A 210 -0.85 6.53 7.89
C VAL A 210 -0.95 7.95 7.36
N ASP A 211 0.13 8.73 7.51
CA ASP A 211 0.23 10.10 7.00
C ASP A 211 0.42 10.11 5.48
N ALA A 212 -0.52 10.68 4.76
CA ALA A 212 -0.49 10.83 3.31
C ALA A 212 0.03 12.20 2.84
N LYS A 213 0.36 13.10 3.76
CA LYS A 213 1.06 14.40 3.52
C LYS A 213 0.40 15.31 2.48
N GLY A 214 -0.92 15.27 2.36
CA GLY A 214 -1.66 16.07 1.37
C GLY A 214 -1.46 15.55 -0.07
N SER A 215 -1.15 14.28 -0.24
CA SER A 215 -0.98 13.67 -1.56
C SER A 215 -2.27 13.69 -2.36
N ARG A 216 -2.20 14.10 -3.64
CA ARG A 216 -3.35 14.07 -4.53
C ARG A 216 -3.60 12.65 -5.03
N ALA A 217 -4.82 12.13 -4.85
CA ALA A 217 -5.22 10.83 -5.36
C ALA A 217 -6.73 10.74 -5.55
N ARG A 218 -7.17 9.81 -6.39
CA ARG A 218 -8.57 9.36 -6.49
C ARG A 218 -8.78 7.98 -5.88
N TYR A 219 -7.78 7.11 -5.94
CA TYR A 219 -7.89 5.73 -5.48
C TYR A 219 -6.97 5.46 -4.31
N VAL A 220 -7.49 4.69 -3.36
CA VAL A 220 -6.74 4.18 -2.20
C VAL A 220 -6.83 2.67 -2.23
N ARG A 221 -5.70 1.97 -2.09
CA ARG A 221 -5.66 0.51 -2.04
C ARG A 221 -4.87 0.04 -0.83
N LEU A 222 -5.43 -0.92 -0.14
CA LEU A 222 -4.82 -1.57 1.01
C LEU A 222 -4.67 -3.05 0.71
N TYR A 223 -3.47 -3.56 0.88
CA TYR A 223 -3.11 -4.97 0.75
C TYR A 223 -2.88 -5.58 2.12
N SER A 224 -3.07 -6.89 2.23
CA SER A 224 -2.63 -7.72 3.35
C SER A 224 -2.45 -9.17 2.91
N LYS A 225 -1.74 -9.98 3.72
CA LYS A 225 -1.49 -11.38 3.46
C LYS A 225 -1.61 -12.20 4.74
N GLY A 226 -2.85 -12.44 5.16
CA GLY A 226 -3.14 -13.15 6.38
C GLY A 226 -2.68 -12.42 7.64
N ASN A 227 -2.69 -13.13 8.76
CA ASN A 227 -2.36 -12.61 10.07
C ASN A 227 -1.74 -13.70 10.96
N ASN A 228 -1.31 -13.35 12.16
CA ASN A 228 -0.69 -14.31 13.10
C ASN A 228 -1.64 -15.39 13.65
N ALA A 229 -2.94 -15.34 13.34
CA ALA A 229 -3.92 -16.33 13.77
C ALA A 229 -4.39 -17.25 12.64
N ASN A 230 -4.44 -16.75 11.39
CA ASN A 230 -4.83 -17.51 10.21
C ASN A 230 -4.36 -16.82 8.92
N ASP A 231 -4.62 -17.45 7.77
CA ASP A 231 -4.20 -16.95 6.45
C ASP A 231 -5.23 -15.98 5.81
N LEU A 232 -6.30 -15.62 6.53
CA LEU A 232 -7.39 -14.80 6.00
C LEU A 232 -7.14 -13.32 6.22
N ASN A 233 -7.75 -12.49 5.37
CA ASN A 233 -7.59 -11.05 5.34
C ASN A 233 -8.91 -10.38 5.75
N HIS A 234 -8.90 -9.58 6.79
CA HIS A 234 -10.12 -8.96 7.33
C HIS A 234 -10.02 -7.45 7.22
N TYR A 235 -11.03 -6.79 6.68
CA TYR A 235 -11.14 -5.34 6.65
C TYR A 235 -12.43 -4.92 7.36
N VAL A 236 -12.29 -4.16 8.43
CA VAL A 236 -13.42 -3.63 9.21
C VAL A 236 -13.86 -2.29 8.65
N GLU A 237 -12.93 -1.34 8.59
CA GLU A 237 -13.22 0.01 8.10
C GLU A 237 -11.97 0.67 7.55
N VAL A 238 -12.15 1.50 6.52
CA VAL A 238 -11.12 2.38 5.96
C VAL A 238 -11.67 3.80 5.86
N GLU A 239 -11.09 4.70 6.61
CA GLU A 239 -11.34 6.14 6.54
C GLU A 239 -10.22 6.85 5.79
N VAL A 240 -10.58 7.71 4.86
CA VAL A 240 -9.62 8.54 4.12
C VAL A 240 -9.91 10.01 4.43
N TYR A 241 -9.00 10.64 5.13
CA TYR A 241 -9.14 12.04 5.51
C TYR A 241 -8.53 12.93 4.44
N GLY A 242 -9.40 13.64 3.75
CA GLY A 242 -9.03 14.47 2.61
C GLY A 242 -9.98 15.64 2.38
N ARG A 243 -9.67 16.41 1.36
CA ARG A 243 -10.54 17.48 0.84
C ARG A 243 -10.49 17.50 -0.69
N PRO A 244 -11.52 18.01 -1.37
CA PRO A 244 -11.48 18.16 -2.82
C PRO A 244 -10.28 18.98 -3.29
N VAL A 245 -9.69 18.59 -4.41
CA VAL A 245 -8.67 19.40 -5.09
C VAL A 245 -9.38 20.62 -5.66
N LYS A 246 -8.86 21.81 -5.37
CA LYS A 246 -9.35 23.09 -5.92
C LYS A 246 -8.88 23.28 -7.37
#